data_494a7244d3782ca5c1a71ea1ee972698
#
_entry.id   494a7244d3782ca5c1a71ea1ee972698
#
_cell.length_a   1.000
_cell.length_b   1.000
_cell.length_c   1.000
_cell.angle_alpha   90.00
_cell.angle_beta   90.00
_cell.angle_gamma   90.00
#
_symmetry.space_group_name_H-M   'P 1'
#
loop_
_entity.id
_entity.type
_entity.pdbx_description
1 polymer ?
#
loop_
_entity_poly.entity_id
_entity_poly.type
_entity_poly.pdbx_seq_one_letter_code
_entity_poly.pdbx_strand_id
1 'polypeptide(L)'
;MSETLSKYLPEHAVKPVFEIIVANQVHLKIVNERVTRHGDYRKGLSGKHEITVNASLNKYKFLITLIHEISHLVAFEKFGRNIKPHGNEWKYSFQRLMVPFIRPEIFPNHLLPLLARHFQKPYGE
;
A
#
# COMPACT_ATOMS: atom_id res chain seq x y z
N MET A 1 2.15 12.41 12.31
CA MET A 1 1.96 11.30 11.33
C MET A 1 3.24 10.51 11.09
N SER A 2 4.37 11.16 10.79
CA SER A 2 5.63 10.44 10.55
C SER A 2 6.10 9.62 11.76
N GLU A 3 5.94 10.16 12.95
CA GLU A 3 6.32 9.44 14.16
C GLU A 3 5.48 8.18 14.37
N THR A 4 4.19 8.26 14.05
CA THR A 4 3.31 7.11 14.13
C THR A 4 3.71 6.07 13.08
N LEU A 5 3.97 6.50 11.85
CA LEU A 5 4.36 5.60 10.77
C LEU A 5 5.66 4.86 11.09
N SER A 6 6.61 5.53 11.76
CA SER A 6 7.90 4.91 12.07
C SER A 6 7.79 3.70 13.01
N LYS A 7 6.66 3.58 13.71
CA LYS A 7 6.41 2.43 14.59
C LYS A 7 6.02 1.17 13.81
N TYR A 8 5.53 1.33 12.59
CA TYR A 8 4.95 0.23 11.82
C TYR A 8 5.67 -0.09 10.52
N LEU A 9 6.52 0.81 10.04
CA LEU A 9 7.16 0.71 8.73
C LEU A 9 8.67 0.55 8.84
N PRO A 10 9.32 -0.03 7.82
CA PRO A 10 10.77 0.06 7.73
C PRO A 10 11.21 1.53 7.70
N GLU A 11 12.32 1.83 8.33
CA GLU A 11 12.79 3.21 8.52
C GLU A 11 12.81 4.03 7.22
N HIS A 12 13.42 3.49 6.18
CA HIS A 12 13.58 4.21 4.92
C HIS A 12 12.30 4.27 4.08
N ALA A 13 11.24 3.59 4.50
CA ALA A 13 9.94 3.67 3.84
C ALA A 13 9.05 4.78 4.40
N VAL A 14 9.36 5.30 5.58
CA VAL A 14 8.48 6.25 6.28
C VAL A 14 8.24 7.51 5.45
N LYS A 15 9.32 8.16 5.00
CA LYS A 15 9.19 9.41 4.25
C LYS A 15 8.44 9.22 2.92
N PRO A 16 8.82 8.27 2.05
CA PRO A 16 8.05 8.09 0.81
C PRO A 16 6.61 7.67 1.03
N VAL A 17 6.32 6.87 2.06
CA VAL A 17 4.93 6.51 2.39
C VAL A 17 4.15 7.75 2.81
N PHE A 18 4.74 8.57 3.68
CA PHE A 18 4.09 9.80 4.13
C PHE A 18 3.75 10.72 2.94
N GLU A 19 4.68 10.85 1.99
CA GLU A 19 4.46 11.66 0.80
C GLU A 19 3.30 11.12 -0.06
N ILE A 20 3.19 9.80 -0.19
CA ILE A 20 2.08 9.17 -0.92
C ILE A 20 0.75 9.42 -0.20
N ILE A 21 0.73 9.31 1.12
CA ILE A 21 -0.46 9.55 1.93
C ILE A 21 -0.95 10.98 1.74
N VAL A 22 -0.04 11.95 1.82
CA VAL A 22 -0.40 13.37 1.66
C VAL A 22 -0.88 13.65 0.24
N ALA A 23 -0.14 13.15 -0.76
CA ALA A 23 -0.47 13.40 -2.15
C ALA A 23 -1.84 12.86 -2.56
N ASN A 24 -2.27 11.75 -1.95
CA ASN A 24 -3.54 11.11 -2.26
C ASN A 24 -4.63 11.39 -1.24
N GLN A 25 -4.36 12.27 -0.26
CA GLN A 25 -5.31 12.66 0.77
C GLN A 25 -5.90 11.46 1.51
N VAL A 26 -5.03 10.53 1.86
CA VAL A 26 -5.42 9.29 2.55
C VAL A 26 -5.65 9.57 4.03
N HIS A 27 -6.79 9.09 4.54
CA HIS A 27 -7.03 9.04 5.97
C HIS A 27 -6.69 7.64 6.46
N LEU A 28 -5.56 7.51 7.12
CA LEU A 28 -5.05 6.21 7.57
C LEU A 28 -5.50 5.91 8.98
N LYS A 29 -6.09 4.73 9.17
CA LYS A 29 -6.43 4.19 10.48
C LYS A 29 -5.61 2.94 10.73
N ILE A 30 -4.88 2.94 11.82
CA ILE A 30 -4.11 1.75 12.25
C ILE A 30 -4.89 1.13 13.38
N VAL A 31 -5.36 -0.10 13.18
CA VAL A 31 -6.24 -0.77 14.12
C VAL A 31 -5.61 -2.03 14.67
N ASN A 32 -5.93 -2.34 15.90
CA ASN A 32 -5.45 -3.55 16.56
C ASN A 32 -6.58 -4.57 16.63
N GLU A 33 -6.86 -5.19 15.47
CA GLU A 33 -7.96 -6.13 15.35
C GLU A 33 -7.49 -7.58 15.34
N ARG A 34 -8.37 -8.46 15.80
CA ARG A 34 -8.11 -9.90 15.85
C ARG A 34 -8.65 -10.64 14.64
N VAL A 35 -9.16 -9.91 13.66
CA VAL A 35 -9.75 -10.49 12.47
C VAL A 35 -8.69 -10.78 11.41
N THR A 36 -9.05 -11.63 10.46
CA THR A 36 -8.17 -12.10 9.41
C THR A 36 -7.85 -11.04 8.35
N ARG A 37 -8.57 -9.95 8.33
CA ARG A 37 -8.36 -8.90 7.34
C ARG A 37 -7.14 -8.07 7.69
N HIS A 38 -6.17 -8.00 6.78
CA HIS A 38 -4.95 -7.23 6.98
C HIS A 38 -5.15 -5.74 6.77
N GLY A 39 -6.01 -5.35 5.84
CA GLY A 39 -6.28 -3.96 5.54
C GLY A 39 -7.58 -3.80 4.76
N ASP A 40 -7.97 -2.55 4.56
CA ASP A 40 -9.20 -2.22 3.85
C ASP A 40 -9.10 -0.81 3.28
N TYR A 41 -9.76 -0.56 2.15
CA TYR A 41 -9.92 0.76 1.58
C TYR A 41 -11.40 1.02 1.29
N ARG A 42 -11.88 2.20 1.67
CA ARG A 42 -13.22 2.64 1.27
C ARG A 42 -13.26 4.16 1.10
N LYS A 43 -14.14 4.60 0.23
CA LYS A 43 -14.45 6.01 0.07
C LYS A 43 -15.66 6.32 0.93
N GLY A 44 -15.49 7.21 1.91
CA GLY A 44 -16.56 7.61 2.79
C GLY A 44 -17.59 8.50 2.11
N LEU A 45 -18.71 8.73 2.78
CA LEU A 45 -19.82 9.56 2.27
C LEU A 45 -19.37 10.99 1.99
N SER A 46 -18.39 11.49 2.73
CA SER A 46 -17.83 12.84 2.53
C SER A 46 -16.80 12.92 1.41
N GLY A 47 -16.57 11.81 0.69
CA GLY A 47 -15.55 11.73 -0.34
C GLY A 47 -14.15 11.47 0.17
N LYS A 48 -13.98 11.28 1.47
CA LYS A 48 -12.66 10.98 2.05
C LYS A 48 -12.26 9.55 1.77
N HIS A 49 -10.98 9.38 1.43
CA HIS A 49 -10.39 8.06 1.24
C HIS A 49 -9.91 7.53 2.59
N GLU A 50 -10.51 6.43 3.03
CA GLU A 50 -10.17 5.81 4.30
C GLU A 50 -9.46 4.50 4.08
N ILE A 51 -8.28 4.35 4.67
CA ILE A 51 -7.52 3.10 4.61
C ILE A 51 -7.27 2.62 6.03
N THR A 52 -7.58 1.37 6.27
CA THR A 52 -7.37 0.71 7.56
C THR A 52 -6.29 -0.35 7.39
N VAL A 53 -5.32 -0.38 8.29
CA VAL A 53 -4.26 -1.41 8.28
C VAL A 53 -4.13 -1.99 9.69
N ASN A 54 -3.96 -3.29 9.77
CA ASN A 54 -3.86 -4.00 11.05
C ASN A 54 -2.48 -3.78 11.66
N ALA A 55 -2.46 -3.30 12.90
CA ALA A 55 -1.23 -2.98 13.63
C ALA A 55 -0.40 -4.21 13.98
N SER A 56 -0.99 -5.41 13.98
CA SER A 56 -0.28 -6.64 14.35
C SER A 56 0.63 -7.18 13.26
N LEU A 57 0.57 -6.63 12.05
CA LEU A 57 1.41 -7.05 10.95
C LEU A 57 2.88 -6.65 11.20
N ASN A 58 3.82 -7.51 10.76
CA ASN A 58 5.22 -7.08 10.79
C ASN A 58 5.41 -5.91 9.81
N LYS A 59 6.50 -5.18 9.98
CA LYS A 59 6.71 -3.93 9.25
C LYS A 59 6.75 -4.09 7.72
N TYR A 60 7.21 -5.20 7.22
CA TYR A 60 7.26 -5.44 5.78
C TYR A 60 5.87 -5.73 5.23
N LYS A 61 5.12 -6.56 5.93
CA LYS A 61 3.74 -6.87 5.56
C LYS A 61 2.84 -5.65 5.72
N PHE A 62 3.09 -4.83 6.74
CA PHE A 62 2.36 -3.58 6.94
C PHE A 62 2.56 -2.66 5.73
N LEU A 63 3.81 -2.48 5.29
CA LEU A 63 4.11 -1.66 4.12
C LEU A 63 3.39 -2.17 2.88
N ILE A 64 3.52 -3.45 2.58
CA ILE A 64 2.90 -4.04 1.39
C ILE A 64 1.37 -3.89 1.45
N THR A 65 0.78 -4.15 2.61
CA THR A 65 -0.68 -4.03 2.79
C THR A 65 -1.14 -2.58 2.60
N LEU A 66 -0.42 -1.63 3.17
CA LEU A 66 -0.76 -0.22 3.02
C LEU A 66 -0.70 0.21 1.55
N ILE A 67 0.35 -0.15 0.84
CA ILE A 67 0.47 0.18 -0.59
C ILE A 67 -0.60 -0.55 -1.41
N HIS A 68 -0.94 -1.78 -1.05
CA HIS A 68 -2.03 -2.54 -1.67
C HIS A 68 -3.35 -1.75 -1.60
N GLU A 69 -3.68 -1.20 -0.43
CA GLU A 69 -4.92 -0.45 -0.26
C GLU A 69 -4.87 0.92 -0.95
N ILE A 70 -3.73 1.59 -0.88
CA ILE A 70 -3.55 2.86 -1.62
C ILE A 70 -3.69 2.63 -3.12
N SER A 71 -3.27 1.47 -3.61
CA SER A 71 -3.40 1.12 -5.02
C SER A 71 -4.86 1.00 -5.46
N HIS A 72 -5.75 0.53 -4.57
CA HIS A 72 -7.19 0.55 -4.86
C HIS A 72 -7.69 2.00 -5.04
N LEU A 73 -7.28 2.89 -4.15
CA LEU A 73 -7.63 4.30 -4.23
C LEU A 73 -7.16 4.91 -5.55
N VAL A 74 -5.88 4.72 -5.87
CA VAL A 74 -5.28 5.29 -7.08
C VAL A 74 -5.95 4.75 -8.32
N ALA A 75 -6.23 3.44 -8.37
CA ALA A 75 -6.87 2.83 -9.53
C ALA A 75 -8.30 3.35 -9.72
N PHE A 76 -9.07 3.46 -8.63
CA PHE A 76 -10.43 4.00 -8.72
C PHE A 76 -10.45 5.45 -9.16
N GLU A 77 -9.53 6.27 -8.67
CA GLU A 77 -9.47 7.68 -9.07
C GLU A 77 -9.05 7.84 -10.54
N LYS A 78 -8.16 6.98 -11.00
CA LYS A 78 -7.63 7.09 -12.37
C LYS A 78 -8.53 6.44 -13.41
N PHE A 79 -9.11 5.27 -13.10
CA PHE A 79 -9.82 4.45 -14.09
C PHE A 79 -11.33 4.36 -13.83
N GLY A 80 -11.82 4.94 -12.74
CA GLY A 80 -13.24 4.89 -12.38
C GLY A 80 -13.58 3.69 -11.51
N ARG A 81 -14.83 3.65 -11.07
CA ARG A 81 -15.28 2.66 -10.08
C ARG A 81 -15.74 1.34 -10.67
N ASN A 82 -15.87 1.27 -12.00
CA ASN A 82 -16.36 0.06 -12.65
C ASN A 82 -15.26 -0.97 -12.91
N ILE A 83 -14.04 -0.70 -12.47
CA ILE A 83 -12.93 -1.63 -12.61
C ILE A 83 -13.07 -2.76 -11.60
N LYS A 84 -12.51 -3.92 -11.95
CA LYS A 84 -12.50 -5.06 -11.05
C LYS A 84 -11.52 -4.83 -9.90
N PRO A 85 -11.89 -5.12 -8.65
CA PRO A 85 -10.91 -5.12 -7.56
C PRO A 85 -9.81 -6.14 -7.90
N HIS A 86 -8.58 -5.82 -7.82
CA HIS A 86 -7.45 -6.68 -8.18
C HIS A 86 -7.39 -7.06 -9.66
N GLY A 87 -8.09 -6.30 -10.52
CA GLY A 87 -7.95 -6.44 -11.97
C GLY A 87 -6.70 -5.74 -12.48
N ASN A 88 -6.56 -5.64 -13.80
CA ASN A 88 -5.35 -5.09 -14.43
C ASN A 88 -5.05 -3.65 -14.01
N GLU A 89 -6.09 -2.83 -13.84
CA GLU A 89 -5.92 -1.43 -13.44
C GLU A 89 -5.32 -1.34 -12.03
N TRP A 90 -5.83 -2.14 -11.09
CA TRP A 90 -5.28 -2.18 -9.75
C TRP A 90 -3.86 -2.77 -9.75
N LYS A 91 -3.64 -3.85 -10.47
CA LYS A 91 -2.32 -4.48 -10.55
C LYS A 91 -1.27 -3.51 -11.08
N TYR A 92 -1.61 -2.76 -12.12
CA TYR A 92 -0.74 -1.74 -12.68
C TYR A 92 -0.39 -0.67 -11.64
N SER A 93 -1.41 -0.19 -10.91
CA SER A 93 -1.20 0.81 -9.87
C SER A 93 -0.33 0.27 -8.73
N PHE A 94 -0.57 -0.97 -8.31
CA PHE A 94 0.19 -1.60 -7.24
C PHE A 94 1.66 -1.77 -7.65
N GLN A 95 1.88 -2.23 -8.87
CA GLN A 95 3.24 -2.38 -9.40
C GLN A 95 3.99 -1.04 -9.37
N ARG A 96 3.36 0.00 -9.88
CA ARG A 96 3.99 1.32 -9.96
C ARG A 96 4.29 1.88 -8.57
N LEU A 97 3.35 1.75 -7.65
CA LEU A 97 3.53 2.29 -6.29
C LEU A 97 4.57 1.51 -5.48
N MET A 98 4.74 0.23 -5.76
CA MET A 98 5.71 -0.59 -5.04
C MET A 98 7.15 -0.42 -5.53
N VAL A 99 7.36 -0.05 -6.79
CA VAL A 99 8.71 0.03 -7.37
C VAL A 99 9.69 0.83 -6.51
N PRO A 100 9.35 2.03 -5.99
CA PRO A 100 10.30 2.80 -5.18
C PRO A 100 10.71 2.12 -3.87
N PHE A 101 9.97 1.10 -3.44
CA PHE A 101 10.24 0.42 -2.18
C PHE A 101 11.05 -0.87 -2.35
N ILE A 102 11.24 -1.33 -3.59
CA ILE A 102 11.96 -2.59 -3.86
C ILE A 102 13.46 -2.31 -3.88
N ARG A 103 14.05 -2.21 -2.69
CA ARG A 103 15.47 -1.92 -2.55
C ARG A 103 15.99 -2.41 -1.20
N PRO A 104 17.31 -2.66 -1.08
CA PRO A 104 17.89 -3.27 0.13
C PRO A 104 17.75 -2.42 1.39
N GLU A 105 17.60 -1.09 1.25
CA GLU A 105 17.39 -0.20 2.39
C GLU A 105 16.03 -0.44 3.07
N ILE A 106 15.09 -1.05 2.36
CA ILE A 106 13.73 -1.24 2.87
C ILE A 106 13.43 -2.71 3.15
N PHE A 107 13.75 -3.61 2.22
CA PHE A 107 13.46 -5.03 2.37
C PHE A 107 14.70 -5.87 2.56
N PRO A 108 14.64 -6.94 3.39
CA PRO A 108 15.77 -7.84 3.56
C PRO A 108 16.17 -8.54 2.26
N ASN A 109 17.44 -8.92 2.16
CA ASN A 109 17.99 -9.52 0.95
C ASN A 109 17.26 -10.78 0.51
N HIS A 110 16.71 -11.56 1.44
CA HIS A 110 16.00 -12.79 1.07
C HIS A 110 14.63 -12.53 0.44
N LEU A 111 14.06 -11.35 0.65
CA LEU A 111 12.77 -10.98 0.05
C LEU A 111 12.92 -10.23 -1.27
N LEU A 112 14.04 -9.53 -1.46
CA LEU A 112 14.22 -8.67 -2.62
C LEU A 112 14.06 -9.36 -3.97
N PRO A 113 14.67 -10.53 -4.22
CA PRO A 113 14.52 -11.18 -5.53
C PRO A 113 13.07 -11.58 -5.82
N LEU A 114 12.35 -12.01 -4.78
CA LEU A 114 10.95 -12.40 -4.94
C LEU A 114 10.07 -11.20 -5.27
N LEU A 115 10.28 -10.09 -4.55
CA LEU A 115 9.52 -8.86 -4.77
C LEU A 115 9.86 -8.26 -6.13
N ALA A 116 11.14 -8.20 -6.48
CA ALA A 116 11.57 -7.66 -7.76
C ALA A 116 10.93 -8.43 -8.92
N ARG A 117 10.94 -9.76 -8.83
CA ARG A 117 10.33 -10.61 -9.85
C ARG A 117 8.83 -10.35 -9.96
N HIS A 118 8.16 -10.23 -8.82
CA HIS A 118 6.72 -10.02 -8.78
C HIS A 118 6.31 -8.66 -9.34
N PHE A 119 7.04 -7.60 -8.97
CA PHE A 119 6.65 -6.23 -9.29
C PHE A 119 7.28 -5.64 -10.54
N GLN A 120 8.23 -6.33 -11.17
CA GLN A 120 8.85 -5.86 -12.40
C GLN A 120 8.24 -6.45 -13.67
N LYS A 121 7.43 -7.51 -13.54
CA LYS A 121 6.76 -8.09 -14.70
C LYS A 121 5.62 -7.19 -15.17
N PRO A 122 5.56 -6.87 -16.47
CA PRO A 122 4.38 -6.16 -17.00
C PRO A 122 3.13 -7.01 -16.81
N TYR A 123 2.02 -6.36 -16.52
CA TYR A 123 0.76 -7.06 -16.40
C TYR A 123 0.20 -7.38 -17.79
N GLY A 124 -0.47 -8.52 -17.89
CA GLY A 124 -1.02 -9.00 -19.14
C GLY A 124 -0.17 -10.05 -19.84
N GLU A 125 0.94 -10.41 -19.25
CA GLU A 125 1.80 -11.48 -19.78
C GLU A 125 1.53 -12.81 -19.12
#